data_edf26cea4920e0ed91f79358a2a359ff
#
_entry.id   edf26cea4920e0ed91f79358a2a359ff
#
_cell.length_a   1.000
_cell.length_b   1.000
_cell.length_c   1.000
_cell.angle_alpha   90.00
_cell.angle_beta   90.00
_cell.angle_gamma   90.00
#
_symmetry.space_group_name_H-M   'P 1'
#
loop_
_entity.id
_entity.type
_entity.pdbx_description
1 polymer ?
#
loop_
_entity_poly.entity_id
_entity_poly.type
_entity_poly.pdbx_seq_one_letter_code
_entity_poly.pdbx_strand_id
1 'polypeptide(L)'
;SRGLGDVYKRQLFDRADGKLLAQAQDWNAQAPYGADVISRIQHTMEASDGLGELSRCIRAQTETLLGQTLSAAGRKLDEVKELVIAGNTVMQHIFDGREVASIARAPFQPETLFEDGAGEPLSGIPVQFAPCVAGYVGGDITAGLLADGLFVQPELRLFLDIGTNGEMALGNESGALCCAVASGPAFEGLSLIHISEPTRRRGIS
;
A
#
# COMPACT_ATOMS: atom_id res chain seq x y z
N SER A 1 12.43 -9.81 14.17
CA SER A 1 11.05 -9.91 13.67
C SER A 1 10.91 -8.96 12.49
N ARG A 2 10.52 -9.48 11.34
CA ARG A 2 10.23 -8.65 10.15
C ARG A 2 8.85 -8.05 10.36
N GLY A 3 8.69 -6.74 10.12
CA GLY A 3 7.43 -6.02 10.31
C GLY A 3 6.31 -6.56 9.41
N LEU A 4 5.06 -6.43 9.87
CA LEU A 4 3.88 -6.90 9.14
C LEU A 4 3.59 -6.10 7.85
N GLY A 5 4.16 -4.89 7.73
CA GLY A 5 3.99 -4.01 6.55
C GLY A 5 4.72 -4.47 5.28
N ASP A 6 5.59 -5.48 5.37
CA ASP A 6 6.39 -5.98 4.24
C ASP A 6 5.84 -7.25 3.61
N VAL A 7 4.57 -7.58 3.83
CA VAL A 7 3.93 -8.77 3.27
C VAL A 7 2.96 -8.38 2.15
N TYR A 8 3.22 -8.87 0.96
CA TYR A 8 2.27 -8.78 -0.15
C TYR A 8 1.23 -9.88 -0.07
N LYS A 9 -0.03 -9.49 -0.21
CA LYS A 9 -1.18 -10.40 -0.23
C LYS A 9 -1.82 -10.37 -1.61
N ARG A 10 -2.21 -11.53 -2.11
CA ARG A 10 -3.02 -11.69 -3.31
C ARG A 10 -4.25 -12.51 -2.96
N GLN A 11 -5.38 -12.04 -3.43
CA GLN A 11 -6.66 -12.68 -3.23
C GLN A 11 -7.34 -12.82 -4.59
N LEU A 12 -7.91 -14.00 -4.85
CA LEU A 12 -8.70 -14.27 -6.04
C LEU A 12 -10.16 -14.36 -5.65
N PHE A 13 -10.96 -13.52 -6.27
CA PHE A 13 -12.41 -13.47 -6.04
C PHE A 13 -13.16 -13.90 -7.30
N ASP A 14 -14.28 -14.59 -7.12
CA ASP A 14 -15.25 -14.75 -8.19
C ASP A 14 -16.00 -13.42 -8.38
N ARG A 15 -16.00 -12.92 -9.64
CA ARG A 15 -16.61 -11.63 -9.94
C ARG A 15 -18.13 -11.65 -9.86
N ALA A 16 -18.75 -12.82 -10.03
CA ALA A 16 -20.20 -12.95 -10.06
C ALA A 16 -20.85 -12.78 -8.68
N ASP A 17 -20.19 -13.29 -7.64
CA ASP A 17 -20.75 -13.30 -6.27
C ASP A 17 -19.81 -12.73 -5.21
N GLY A 18 -18.62 -12.27 -5.60
CA GLY A 18 -17.61 -11.72 -4.70
C GLY A 18 -16.95 -12.75 -3.77
N LYS A 19 -17.12 -14.05 -4.03
CA LYS A 19 -16.57 -15.11 -3.19
C LYS A 19 -15.06 -15.18 -3.31
N LEU A 20 -14.36 -15.23 -2.17
CA LEU A 20 -12.94 -15.51 -2.11
C LEU A 20 -12.68 -16.98 -2.51
N LEU A 21 -11.94 -17.17 -3.61
CA LEU A 21 -11.60 -18.50 -4.14
C LEU A 21 -10.27 -19.02 -3.57
N ALA A 22 -9.27 -18.16 -3.48
CA ALA A 22 -7.96 -18.47 -2.95
C ALA A 22 -7.21 -17.21 -2.53
N GLN A 23 -6.16 -17.40 -1.73
CA GLN A 23 -5.22 -16.32 -1.38
C GLN A 23 -3.79 -16.86 -1.29
N ALA A 24 -2.82 -16.00 -1.57
CA ALA A 24 -1.40 -16.24 -1.37
C ALA A 24 -0.76 -15.00 -0.77
N GLN A 25 0.36 -15.18 -0.06
CA GLN A 25 1.13 -14.07 0.51
C GLN A 25 2.61 -14.44 0.54
N ASP A 26 3.46 -13.42 0.43
CA ASP A 26 4.90 -13.56 0.55
C ASP A 26 5.51 -12.26 1.06
N TRP A 27 6.73 -12.36 1.56
CA TRP A 27 7.52 -11.20 1.96
C TRP A 27 7.85 -10.35 0.73
N ASN A 28 7.88 -9.02 0.94
CA ASN A 28 8.22 -8.10 -0.13
C ASN A 28 9.63 -8.37 -0.68
N ALA A 29 9.70 -8.80 -1.94
CA ALA A 29 10.95 -9.09 -2.63
C ALA A 29 11.84 -7.85 -2.80
N GLN A 30 11.31 -6.65 -2.64
CA GLN A 30 12.06 -5.39 -2.71
C GLN A 30 12.82 -5.05 -1.41
N ALA A 31 12.67 -5.84 -0.34
CA ALA A 31 13.36 -5.60 0.94
C ALA A 31 14.89 -5.42 0.82
N PRO A 32 15.61 -6.11 -0.09
CA PRO A 32 17.05 -5.87 -0.31
C PRO A 32 17.39 -4.48 -0.84
N TYR A 33 16.47 -3.83 -1.53
CA TYR A 33 16.64 -2.49 -2.12
C TYR A 33 16.21 -1.36 -1.18
N GLY A 34 15.47 -1.66 -0.14
CA GLY A 34 15.02 -0.70 0.87
C GLY A 34 13.98 -1.28 1.80
N ALA A 35 14.19 -1.06 3.11
CA ALA A 35 13.30 -1.59 4.15
C ALA A 35 11.95 -0.85 4.22
N ASP A 36 11.90 0.39 3.73
CA ASP A 36 10.74 1.25 3.74
C ASP A 36 10.58 2.03 2.43
N VAL A 37 9.51 2.82 2.33
CA VAL A 37 9.17 3.61 1.15
C VAL A 37 10.26 4.63 0.82
N ILE A 38 10.82 5.31 1.82
CA ILE A 38 11.82 6.36 1.61
C ILE A 38 13.12 5.78 1.07
N SER A 39 13.59 4.68 1.66
CA SER A 39 14.80 3.99 1.18
C SER A 39 14.63 3.43 -0.24
N ARG A 40 13.43 3.00 -0.63
CA ARG A 40 13.13 2.60 -2.02
C ARG A 40 13.15 3.79 -2.97
N ILE A 41 12.59 4.94 -2.60
CA ILE A 41 12.73 6.18 -3.39
C ILE A 41 14.22 6.54 -3.55
N GLN A 42 14.99 6.48 -2.46
CA GLN A 42 16.42 6.75 -2.51
C GLN A 42 17.14 5.82 -3.50
N HIS A 43 16.82 4.53 -3.48
CA HIS A 43 17.37 3.56 -4.45
C HIS A 43 17.05 3.95 -5.90
N THR A 44 15.82 4.42 -6.20
CA THR A 44 15.49 4.88 -7.57
C THR A 44 16.31 6.08 -8.01
N MET A 45 16.80 6.90 -7.08
CA MET A 45 17.60 8.10 -7.37
C MET A 45 19.10 7.85 -7.46
N GLU A 46 19.61 6.83 -6.76
CA GLU A 46 21.04 6.54 -6.66
C GLU A 46 21.49 5.48 -7.66
N ALA A 47 20.68 4.46 -7.92
CA ALA A 47 21.02 3.40 -8.89
C ALA A 47 20.65 3.82 -10.32
N SER A 48 21.48 3.45 -11.28
CA SER A 48 21.32 3.82 -12.71
C SER A 48 20.00 3.32 -13.32
N ASP A 49 19.43 2.23 -12.81
CA ASP A 49 18.13 1.66 -13.22
C ASP A 49 17.28 1.28 -12.00
N GLY A 50 17.40 2.02 -10.91
CA GLY A 50 16.77 1.68 -9.63
C GLY A 50 15.25 1.56 -9.70
N LEU A 51 14.58 2.42 -10.47
CA LEU A 51 13.15 2.31 -10.71
C LEU A 51 12.81 1.03 -11.48
N GLY A 52 13.54 0.75 -12.57
CA GLY A 52 13.34 -0.46 -13.35
C GLY A 52 13.60 -1.74 -12.55
N GLU A 53 14.61 -1.76 -11.69
CA GLU A 53 14.90 -2.89 -10.79
C GLU A 53 13.74 -3.15 -9.82
N LEU A 54 13.26 -2.11 -9.15
CA LEU A 54 12.14 -2.22 -8.21
C LEU A 54 10.84 -2.62 -8.91
N SER A 55 10.55 -2.01 -10.07
CA SER A 55 9.34 -2.34 -10.85
C SER A 55 9.35 -3.80 -11.31
N ARG A 56 10.44 -4.27 -11.91
CA ARG A 56 10.57 -5.68 -12.32
C ARG A 56 10.46 -6.64 -11.14
N CYS A 57 11.06 -6.29 -10.01
CA CYS A 57 11.03 -7.10 -8.80
C CYS A 57 9.59 -7.31 -8.31
N ILE A 58 8.82 -6.25 -8.14
CA ILE A 58 7.44 -6.35 -7.62
C ILE A 58 6.48 -6.97 -8.62
N ARG A 59 6.65 -6.70 -9.92
CA ARG A 59 5.83 -7.30 -10.97
C ARG A 59 6.07 -8.81 -11.05
N ALA A 60 7.32 -9.28 -11.03
CA ALA A 60 7.66 -10.71 -11.01
C ALA A 60 7.14 -11.41 -9.76
N GLN A 61 7.22 -10.77 -8.58
CA GLN A 61 6.62 -11.30 -7.37
C GLN A 61 5.10 -11.40 -7.49
N THR A 62 4.45 -10.42 -8.09
CA THR A 62 3.01 -10.42 -8.32
C THR A 62 2.59 -11.57 -9.25
N GLU A 63 3.34 -11.82 -10.32
CA GLU A 63 3.10 -12.96 -11.22
C GLU A 63 3.25 -14.30 -10.49
N THR A 64 4.29 -14.44 -9.66
CA THR A 64 4.50 -15.63 -8.84
C THR A 64 3.33 -15.90 -7.90
N LEU A 65 2.89 -14.87 -7.16
CA LEU A 65 1.76 -14.98 -6.23
C LEU A 65 0.44 -15.22 -6.96
N LEU A 66 0.26 -14.64 -8.15
CA LEU A 66 -0.91 -14.89 -9.01
C LEU A 66 -0.94 -16.36 -9.44
N GLY A 67 0.19 -16.92 -9.90
CA GLY A 67 0.29 -18.32 -10.26
C GLY A 67 -0.04 -19.28 -9.10
N GLN A 68 0.48 -18.98 -7.90
CA GLN A 68 0.17 -19.75 -6.69
C GLN A 68 -1.33 -19.68 -6.35
N THR A 69 -1.92 -18.49 -6.43
CA THR A 69 -3.33 -18.28 -6.12
C THR A 69 -4.25 -18.99 -7.12
N LEU A 70 -3.90 -18.94 -8.41
CA LEU A 70 -4.64 -19.63 -9.47
C LEU A 70 -4.55 -21.16 -9.30
N SER A 71 -3.35 -21.68 -9.02
CA SER A 71 -3.15 -23.10 -8.75
C SER A 71 -3.98 -23.59 -7.56
N ALA A 72 -3.99 -22.82 -6.47
CA ALA A 72 -4.79 -23.15 -5.28
C ALA A 72 -6.31 -23.13 -5.54
N ALA A 73 -6.76 -22.26 -6.47
CA ALA A 73 -8.17 -22.17 -6.86
C ALA A 73 -8.57 -23.17 -7.98
N GLY A 74 -7.60 -23.85 -8.60
CA GLY A 74 -7.83 -24.70 -9.78
C GLY A 74 -8.28 -23.88 -11.00
N ARG A 75 -7.79 -22.64 -11.13
CA ARG A 75 -8.13 -21.69 -12.19
C ARG A 75 -6.96 -21.46 -13.13
N LYS A 76 -7.24 -20.92 -14.32
CA LYS A 76 -6.25 -20.59 -15.35
C LYS A 76 -6.09 -19.08 -15.50
N LEU A 77 -4.96 -18.65 -16.06
CA LEU A 77 -4.64 -17.25 -16.26
C LEU A 77 -5.64 -16.53 -17.18
N ASP A 78 -6.12 -17.19 -18.22
CA ASP A 78 -7.09 -16.66 -19.19
C ASP A 78 -8.49 -16.42 -18.60
N GLU A 79 -8.77 -16.97 -17.43
CA GLU A 79 -10.00 -16.72 -16.67
C GLU A 79 -9.93 -15.40 -15.87
N VAL A 80 -8.72 -14.86 -15.60
CA VAL A 80 -8.55 -13.61 -14.86
C VAL A 80 -8.95 -12.43 -15.75
N LYS A 81 -9.87 -11.61 -15.25
CA LYS A 81 -10.41 -10.48 -16.00
C LYS A 81 -9.66 -9.18 -15.76
N GLU A 82 -9.22 -8.99 -14.51
CA GLU A 82 -8.50 -7.79 -14.09
C GLU A 82 -7.67 -8.08 -12.83
N LEU A 83 -6.65 -7.29 -12.62
CA LEU A 83 -5.84 -7.26 -11.41
C LEU A 83 -6.02 -5.91 -10.74
N VAL A 84 -6.64 -5.88 -9.56
CA VAL A 84 -6.80 -4.67 -8.76
C VAL A 84 -5.66 -4.57 -7.78
N ILE A 85 -4.98 -3.41 -7.76
CA ILE A 85 -3.85 -3.12 -6.88
C ILE A 85 -4.22 -1.97 -5.96
N ALA A 86 -4.10 -2.20 -4.66
CA ALA A 86 -4.21 -1.19 -3.63
C ALA A 86 -2.93 -1.19 -2.78
N GLY A 87 -2.32 -0.05 -2.65
CA GLY A 87 -1.07 0.10 -1.91
C GLY A 87 -0.71 1.56 -1.70
N ASN A 88 0.34 1.79 -0.96
CA ASN A 88 0.94 3.10 -0.78
C ASN A 88 1.24 3.75 -2.14
N THR A 89 1.09 5.08 -2.23
CA THR A 89 1.25 5.83 -3.49
C THR A 89 2.58 5.55 -4.19
N VAL A 90 3.69 5.53 -3.44
CA VAL A 90 5.02 5.23 -4.00
C VAL A 90 5.07 3.82 -4.57
N MET A 91 4.49 2.85 -3.87
CA MET A 91 4.52 1.46 -4.31
C MET A 91 3.67 1.22 -5.55
N GLN A 92 2.55 1.93 -5.71
CA GLN A 92 1.75 1.91 -6.95
C GLN A 92 2.53 2.51 -8.13
N HIS A 93 3.25 3.64 -7.91
CA HIS A 93 4.13 4.24 -8.92
C HIS A 93 5.24 3.29 -9.34
N ILE A 94 5.95 2.70 -8.38
CA ILE A 94 7.02 1.73 -8.66
C ILE A 94 6.48 0.53 -9.45
N PHE A 95 5.31 0.02 -9.09
CA PHE A 95 4.68 -1.08 -9.82
C PHE A 95 4.40 -0.71 -11.28
N ASP A 96 3.93 0.51 -11.52
CA ASP A 96 3.59 1.04 -12.86
C ASP A 96 4.81 1.60 -13.62
N GLY A 97 6.00 1.59 -13.00
CA GLY A 97 7.24 2.11 -13.60
C GLY A 97 7.30 3.63 -13.69
N ARG A 98 6.55 4.35 -12.83
CA ARG A 98 6.48 5.82 -12.79
C ARG A 98 7.45 6.41 -11.79
N GLU A 99 7.88 7.65 -12.07
CA GLU A 99 8.79 8.39 -11.21
C GLU A 99 8.24 8.66 -9.81
N VAL A 100 9.12 8.53 -8.80
CA VAL A 100 8.76 8.68 -7.39
C VAL A 100 9.58 9.75 -6.66
N ALA A 101 10.62 10.31 -7.29
CA ALA A 101 11.52 11.28 -6.66
C ALA A 101 10.80 12.56 -6.19
N SER A 102 9.75 12.98 -6.89
CA SER A 102 8.92 14.13 -6.52
C SER A 102 8.14 13.92 -5.23
N ILE A 103 7.82 12.66 -4.88
CA ILE A 103 7.11 12.32 -3.65
C ILE A 103 8.01 12.48 -2.42
N ALA A 104 9.34 12.34 -2.57
CA ALA A 104 10.28 12.52 -1.47
C ALA A 104 10.62 13.99 -1.17
N ARG A 105 10.21 14.93 -1.99
CA ARG A 105 10.56 16.36 -1.88
C ARG A 105 9.31 17.22 -1.85
N ALA A 106 9.33 18.25 -0.98
CA ALA A 106 8.24 19.24 -0.97
C ALA A 106 8.02 19.83 -2.37
N PRO A 107 6.79 19.91 -2.86
CA PRO A 107 5.51 19.74 -2.18
C PRO A 107 4.97 18.28 -2.11
N PHE A 108 5.82 17.26 -2.25
CA PHE A 108 5.48 15.82 -2.15
C PHE A 108 4.43 15.36 -3.16
N GLN A 109 4.54 15.88 -4.38
CA GLN A 109 3.52 15.70 -5.42
C GLN A 109 3.82 14.46 -6.27
N PRO A 110 2.93 13.45 -6.31
CA PRO A 110 3.07 12.30 -7.20
C PRO A 110 2.81 12.68 -8.67
N GLU A 111 3.31 11.87 -9.58
CA GLU A 111 3.05 12.02 -11.02
C GLU A 111 1.56 11.82 -11.35
N THR A 112 0.92 10.89 -10.66
CA THR A 112 -0.51 10.60 -10.80
C THR A 112 -1.11 10.18 -9.46
N LEU A 113 -2.40 10.40 -9.30
CA LEU A 113 -3.18 9.85 -8.18
C LEU A 113 -3.99 8.62 -8.60
N PHE A 114 -3.76 8.09 -9.81
CA PHE A 114 -4.48 6.94 -10.37
C PHE A 114 -6.01 7.12 -10.35
N GLU A 115 -6.48 8.31 -10.68
CA GLU A 115 -7.90 8.69 -10.64
C GLU A 115 -8.73 7.91 -11.68
N ASP A 116 -8.14 7.58 -12.82
CA ASP A 116 -8.73 6.73 -13.87
C ASP A 116 -8.54 5.22 -13.59
N GLY A 117 -7.73 4.89 -12.60
CA GLY A 117 -7.41 3.52 -12.20
C GLY A 117 -6.51 2.76 -13.16
N ALA A 118 -6.25 3.25 -14.37
CA ALA A 118 -5.54 2.49 -15.39
C ALA A 118 -4.04 2.36 -15.11
N GLY A 119 -3.51 1.15 -15.29
CA GLY A 119 -2.08 0.83 -15.18
C GLY A 119 -1.58 -0.06 -16.29
N GLU A 120 -0.27 -0.21 -16.39
CA GLU A 120 0.38 -1.08 -17.35
C GLU A 120 -0.01 -2.56 -17.11
N PRO A 121 -0.52 -3.26 -18.12
CA PRO A 121 -0.93 -4.66 -17.98
C PRO A 121 0.16 -5.56 -17.42
N LEU A 122 -0.23 -6.60 -16.69
CA LEU A 122 0.66 -7.64 -16.19
C LEU A 122 0.31 -8.98 -16.81
N SER A 123 1.23 -9.59 -17.54
CA SER A 123 1.00 -10.86 -18.26
C SER A 123 -0.26 -10.85 -19.15
N GLY A 124 -0.56 -9.70 -19.76
CA GLY A 124 -1.75 -9.50 -20.60
C GLY A 124 -3.05 -9.26 -19.84
N ILE A 125 -3.01 -9.24 -18.50
CA ILE A 125 -4.16 -8.94 -17.66
C ILE A 125 -4.23 -7.42 -17.42
N PRO A 126 -5.37 -6.76 -17.65
CA PRO A 126 -5.57 -5.36 -17.30
C PRO A 126 -5.29 -5.12 -15.81
N VAL A 127 -4.54 -4.06 -15.50
CA VAL A 127 -4.26 -3.62 -14.13
C VAL A 127 -5.12 -2.39 -13.83
N GLN A 128 -5.75 -2.42 -12.66
CA GLN A 128 -6.48 -1.30 -12.09
C GLN A 128 -5.88 -0.94 -10.74
N PHE A 129 -5.57 0.33 -10.54
CA PHE A 129 -5.10 0.84 -9.25
C PHE A 129 -6.25 1.47 -8.47
N ALA A 130 -6.25 1.25 -7.16
CA ALA A 130 -7.06 2.06 -6.26
C ALA A 130 -6.55 3.51 -6.30
N PRO A 131 -7.43 4.53 -6.40
CA PRO A 131 -7.00 5.92 -6.44
C PRO A 131 -6.30 6.33 -5.14
N CYS A 132 -5.26 7.15 -5.27
CA CYS A 132 -4.56 7.75 -4.15
C CYS A 132 -5.15 9.11 -3.81
N VAL A 133 -4.93 9.59 -2.58
CA VAL A 133 -5.34 10.93 -2.13
C VAL A 133 -4.16 11.92 -2.24
N ALA A 134 -2.96 11.45 -1.90
CA ALA A 134 -1.74 12.26 -1.88
C ALA A 134 -0.49 11.37 -1.94
N GLY A 135 0.69 11.97 -1.97
CA GLY A 135 1.96 11.25 -2.00
C GLY A 135 2.17 10.25 -0.85
N TYR A 136 1.56 10.51 0.31
CA TYR A 136 1.63 9.64 1.50
C TYR A 136 0.27 9.13 1.98
N VAL A 137 -0.78 9.28 1.20
CA VAL A 137 -2.10 8.68 1.45
C VAL A 137 -2.50 7.93 0.19
N GLY A 138 -2.23 6.65 0.17
CA GLY A 138 -2.29 5.79 -1.00
C GLY A 138 -3.62 5.11 -1.26
N GLY A 139 -3.62 4.25 -2.26
CA GLY A 139 -4.76 3.42 -2.63
C GLY A 139 -5.13 2.37 -1.58
N ASP A 140 -4.21 1.99 -0.70
CA ASP A 140 -4.48 1.17 0.47
C ASP A 140 -5.48 1.84 1.42
N ILE A 141 -5.30 3.15 1.67
CA ILE A 141 -6.21 3.92 2.52
C ILE A 141 -7.58 4.08 1.85
N THR A 142 -7.63 4.46 0.58
CA THR A 142 -8.92 4.59 -0.13
C THR A 142 -9.67 3.26 -0.24
N ALA A 143 -8.96 2.15 -0.46
CA ALA A 143 -9.55 0.82 -0.43
C ALA A 143 -10.04 0.43 0.97
N GLY A 144 -9.30 0.80 2.02
CA GLY A 144 -9.70 0.61 3.41
C GLY A 144 -10.97 1.39 3.77
N LEU A 145 -11.04 2.66 3.38
CA LEU A 145 -12.23 3.51 3.59
C LEU A 145 -13.46 2.98 2.85
N LEU A 146 -13.26 2.45 1.63
CA LEU A 146 -14.32 1.80 0.86
C LEU A 146 -14.81 0.53 1.55
N ALA A 147 -13.89 -0.30 2.02
CA ALA A 147 -14.21 -1.55 2.72
C ALA A 147 -14.91 -1.31 4.08
N ASP A 148 -14.52 -0.25 4.81
CA ASP A 148 -15.20 0.16 6.05
C ASP A 148 -16.60 0.74 5.80
N GLY A 149 -16.91 1.14 4.57
CA GLY A 149 -18.17 1.78 4.21
C GLY A 149 -18.30 3.21 4.75
N LEU A 150 -17.17 3.92 4.95
CA LEU A 150 -17.16 5.30 5.46
C LEU A 150 -18.04 6.22 4.61
N PHE A 151 -18.00 6.08 3.29
CA PHE A 151 -18.70 6.95 2.35
C PHE A 151 -20.20 6.64 2.17
N VAL A 152 -20.74 5.67 2.89
CA VAL A 152 -22.17 5.34 2.87
C VAL A 152 -22.85 5.50 4.23
N GLN A 153 -22.16 6.13 5.19
CA GLN A 153 -22.66 6.37 6.55
C GLN A 153 -22.76 7.87 6.80
N PRO A 154 -23.87 8.35 7.39
CA PRO A 154 -24.02 9.77 7.74
C PRO A 154 -23.20 10.17 8.97
N GLU A 155 -22.88 9.22 9.86
CA GLU A 155 -22.13 9.47 11.08
C GLU A 155 -20.66 9.74 10.77
N LEU A 156 -20.08 10.69 11.52
CA LEU A 156 -18.65 10.98 11.45
C LEU A 156 -17.86 9.80 12.02
N ARG A 157 -16.93 9.27 11.22
CA ARG A 157 -16.08 8.12 11.57
C ARG A 157 -14.61 8.48 11.45
N LEU A 158 -13.81 7.91 12.33
CA LEU A 158 -12.36 7.97 12.29
C LEU A 158 -11.81 6.61 11.87
N PHE A 159 -11.14 6.59 10.73
CA PHE A 159 -10.36 5.45 10.25
C PHE A 159 -8.88 5.66 10.61
N LEU A 160 -8.23 4.64 11.15
CA LEU A 160 -6.82 4.65 11.51
C LEU A 160 -6.14 3.43 10.88
N ASP A 161 -5.09 3.68 10.11
CA ASP A 161 -4.12 2.66 9.69
C ASP A 161 -2.82 2.91 10.44
N ILE A 162 -2.42 1.95 11.27
CA ILE A 162 -1.27 2.10 12.16
C ILE A 162 -0.20 1.08 11.73
N GLY A 163 0.73 1.55 10.90
CA GLY A 163 1.89 0.81 10.43
C GLY A 163 3.19 1.57 10.72
N THR A 164 4.20 1.40 9.89
CA THR A 164 5.44 2.20 9.89
C THR A 164 5.13 3.68 9.71
N ASN A 165 4.16 3.99 8.85
CA ASN A 165 3.47 5.28 8.82
C ASN A 165 2.13 5.13 9.54
N GLY A 166 1.60 6.23 10.04
CA GLY A 166 0.25 6.29 10.56
C GLY A 166 -0.60 7.12 9.63
N GLU A 167 -1.59 6.51 9.00
CA GLU A 167 -2.56 7.20 8.17
C GLU A 167 -3.89 7.31 8.91
N MET A 168 -4.51 8.48 8.78
CA MET A 168 -5.80 8.77 9.41
C MET A 168 -6.75 9.38 8.41
N ALA A 169 -8.02 8.99 8.48
CA ALA A 169 -9.10 9.64 7.76
C ALA A 169 -10.28 9.88 8.69
N LEU A 170 -10.79 11.12 8.69
CA LEU A 170 -11.98 11.51 9.43
C LEU A 170 -13.03 11.97 8.42
N GLY A 171 -14.19 11.32 8.39
CA GLY A 171 -15.21 11.64 7.41
C GLY A 171 -16.50 10.86 7.53
N ASN A 172 -17.35 11.02 6.54
CA ASN A 172 -18.64 10.36 6.36
C ASN A 172 -19.04 10.37 4.87
N GLU A 173 -20.30 10.10 4.55
CA GLU A 173 -20.85 10.11 3.18
C GLU A 173 -20.62 11.43 2.42
N SER A 174 -20.40 12.56 3.10
CA SER A 174 -20.18 13.88 2.49
C SER A 174 -18.72 14.11 2.09
N GLY A 175 -17.78 13.27 2.56
CA GLY A 175 -16.36 13.37 2.28
C GLY A 175 -15.48 13.06 3.48
N ALA A 176 -14.17 13.06 3.28
CA ALA A 176 -13.20 12.80 4.33
C ALA A 176 -11.99 13.72 4.23
N LEU A 177 -11.39 14.01 5.39
CA LEU A 177 -10.08 14.62 5.52
C LEU A 177 -9.08 13.53 5.89
N CYS A 178 -7.97 13.47 5.16
CA CYS A 178 -6.93 12.48 5.39
C CYS A 178 -5.62 13.16 5.78
N CYS A 179 -4.84 12.49 6.62
CA CYS A 179 -3.44 12.88 6.88
C CYS A 179 -2.58 11.64 7.09
N ALA A 180 -1.27 11.80 6.86
CA ALA A 180 -0.27 10.79 7.14
C ALA A 180 0.80 11.38 8.06
N VAL A 181 1.30 10.56 8.98
CA VAL A 181 2.37 10.92 9.90
C VAL A 181 3.38 9.78 9.99
N ALA A 182 4.66 10.10 10.12
CA ALA A 182 5.67 9.10 10.44
C ALA A 182 5.48 8.66 11.88
N SER A 183 4.93 7.46 12.11
CA SER A 183 4.69 6.91 13.44
C SER A 183 5.88 6.10 13.97
N GLY A 184 6.81 5.72 13.09
CA GLY A 184 7.97 4.91 13.42
C GLY A 184 7.63 3.42 13.64
N PRO A 185 8.62 2.54 13.74
CA PRO A 185 8.44 1.09 13.78
C PRO A 185 8.02 0.55 15.17
N ALA A 186 7.48 1.37 16.06
CA ALA A 186 7.17 0.99 17.45
C ALA A 186 6.24 -0.23 17.54
N PHE A 187 5.30 -0.37 16.60
CA PHE A 187 4.37 -1.50 16.54
C PHE A 187 4.89 -2.69 15.71
N GLU A 188 6.01 -2.53 15.03
CA GLU A 188 6.60 -3.57 14.18
C GLU A 188 7.66 -4.42 14.90
N GLY A 189 7.77 -4.29 16.23
CA GLY A 189 8.65 -5.10 17.06
C GLY A 189 10.13 -4.69 17.05
N LEU A 190 10.46 -3.53 16.48
CA LEU A 190 11.84 -3.03 16.44
C LEU A 190 12.16 -2.00 17.52
N SER A 191 11.21 -1.59 18.34
CA SER A 191 11.40 -0.46 19.29
C SER A 191 10.75 -0.66 20.66
N LEU A 192 10.76 -1.86 21.22
CA LEU A 192 10.37 -2.05 22.63
C LEU A 192 11.49 -1.76 23.64
N ILE A 193 12.50 -0.97 23.26
CA ILE A 193 13.52 -0.50 24.18
C ILE A 193 13.18 0.96 24.50
N HIS A 194 12.67 1.19 25.72
CA HIS A 194 12.36 2.47 26.35
C HIS A 194 11.00 3.13 26.04
N ILE A 195 9.91 2.51 26.48
CA ILE A 195 8.79 3.31 26.97
C ILE A 195 9.13 3.65 28.44
N SER A 196 9.78 4.79 28.65
CA SER A 196 9.81 5.40 29.98
C SER A 196 8.41 5.93 30.27
N GLU A 197 7.82 5.52 31.40
CA GLU A 197 6.57 6.10 31.88
C GLU A 197 6.62 7.63 31.86
N PRO A 198 5.51 8.31 31.45
CA PRO A 198 5.45 9.76 31.55
C PRO A 198 5.62 10.16 33.01
N THR A 199 6.71 10.82 33.34
CA THR A 199 6.95 11.43 34.65
C THR A 199 5.77 12.37 34.94
N ARG A 200 4.92 11.99 35.93
CA ARG A 200 3.92 12.88 36.49
C ARG A 200 4.65 14.13 36.97
N ARG A 201 4.48 15.26 36.31
CA ARG A 201 4.83 16.55 36.88
C ARG A 201 3.95 16.74 38.10
N ARG A 202 4.57 16.63 39.32
CA ARG A 202 3.96 17.10 40.55
C ARG A 202 3.79 18.61 40.39
N GLY A 203 2.55 19.08 40.43
CA GLY A 203 2.31 20.50 40.62
C GLY A 203 2.85 20.95 41.96
N ILE A 204 3.63 22.03 41.90
CA ILE A 204 4.02 22.78 43.08
C ILE A 204 2.89 23.75 43.35
N SER A 205 2.29 23.58 44.50
CA SER A 205 1.36 24.54 45.14
C SER A 205 2.11 25.78 45.59
#